data_b9e67010d7c6a96dc8a75b91cd9553a2
#
_entry.id   b9e67010d7c6a96dc8a75b91cd9553a2
#
_cell.length_a   1.000
_cell.length_b   1.000
_cell.length_c   1.000
_cell.angle_alpha   90.00
_cell.angle_beta   90.00
_cell.angle_gamma   90.00
#
_symmetry.space_group_name_H-M   'P 1'
#
loop_
_entity.id
_entity.type
_entity.pdbx_description
1 polymer ?
#
loop_
_entity_poly.entity_id
_entity_poly.type
_entity_poly.pdbx_seq_one_letter_code
_entity_poly.pdbx_strand_id
1 'polypeptide(L)'
;MAFKVAISLQAQKYMKSLDKSDARMIKAHINELRQDPYTPRPQCDILKEKGKRPPLYRMRVGKHRVEFFIEEDTIFISRMFQRSGDSDYS
;
A
#
# COMPACT_ATOMS: atom_id res chain seq x y z
N MET A 1 -3.57 10.57 16.23
CA MET A 1 -3.37 11.46 15.08
C MET A 1 -3.15 10.66 13.81
N ALA A 2 -3.66 11.15 12.70
CA ALA A 2 -3.50 10.45 11.44
C ALA A 2 -2.11 10.67 10.86
N PHE A 3 -1.56 9.64 10.22
CA PHE A 3 -0.29 9.75 9.53
C PHE A 3 -0.47 10.56 8.24
N LYS A 4 0.60 11.18 7.80
CA LYS A 4 0.65 11.80 6.48
C LYS A 4 0.92 10.72 5.45
N VAL A 5 0.56 11.00 4.19
CA VAL A 5 0.79 10.04 3.10
C VAL A 5 1.49 10.74 1.95
N ALA A 6 2.59 10.17 1.52
CA ALA A 6 3.29 10.59 0.31
C ALA A 6 3.24 9.43 -0.68
N ILE A 7 2.89 9.72 -1.93
CA ILE A 7 2.68 8.68 -2.94
C ILE A 7 3.68 8.90 -4.07
N SER A 8 4.44 7.85 -4.40
CA SER A 8 5.44 7.94 -5.47
C SER A 8 4.77 8.20 -6.81
N LEU A 9 5.55 8.69 -7.76
CA LEU A 9 5.03 8.95 -9.09
C LEU A 9 4.51 7.68 -9.76
N GLN A 10 5.21 6.56 -9.58
CA GLN A 10 4.77 5.27 -10.11
C GLN A 10 3.39 4.90 -9.57
N ALA A 11 3.22 5.03 -8.25
CA ALA A 11 1.95 4.68 -7.60
C ALA A 11 0.84 5.62 -8.04
N GLN A 12 1.14 6.91 -8.22
CA GLN A 12 0.15 7.86 -8.71
C GLN A 12 -0.32 7.49 -10.11
N LYS A 13 0.62 7.14 -10.99
CA LYS A 13 0.29 6.72 -12.35
C LYS A 13 -0.52 5.43 -12.36
N TYR A 14 -0.14 4.50 -11.49
CA TYR A 14 -0.88 3.25 -11.37
C TYR A 14 -2.34 3.51 -11.01
N MET A 15 -2.59 4.35 -10.01
CA MET A 15 -3.94 4.66 -9.59
C MET A 15 -4.75 5.34 -10.69
N LYS A 16 -4.10 6.22 -11.47
CA LYS A 16 -4.79 6.90 -12.56
C LYS A 16 -5.19 5.95 -13.68
N SER A 17 -4.50 4.82 -13.81
CA SER A 17 -4.82 3.83 -14.83
C SER A 17 -5.99 2.92 -14.46
N LEU A 18 -6.44 2.97 -13.20
CA LEU A 18 -7.51 2.12 -12.72
C LEU A 18 -8.88 2.73 -12.96
N ASP A 19 -9.91 1.88 -12.98
CA ASP A 19 -11.26 2.40 -13.00
C ASP A 19 -11.59 3.05 -11.63
N LYS A 20 -12.70 3.76 -11.60
CA LYS A 20 -13.04 4.54 -10.42
C LYS A 20 -13.28 3.67 -9.19
N SER A 21 -13.87 2.49 -9.36
CA SER A 21 -14.17 1.64 -8.21
C SER A 21 -12.91 1.09 -7.57
N ASP A 22 -11.95 0.66 -8.39
CA ASP A 22 -10.69 0.16 -7.86
C ASP A 22 -9.88 1.27 -7.20
N ALA A 23 -9.84 2.45 -7.82
CA ALA A 23 -9.13 3.58 -7.23
C ALA A 23 -9.73 3.98 -5.90
N ARG A 24 -11.06 3.97 -5.78
CA ARG A 24 -11.73 4.28 -4.51
C ARG A 24 -11.40 3.25 -3.44
N MET A 25 -11.36 1.99 -3.82
CA MET A 25 -11.05 0.92 -2.87
C MET A 25 -9.65 1.11 -2.31
N ILE A 26 -8.69 1.40 -3.17
CA ILE A 26 -7.31 1.64 -2.72
C ILE A 26 -7.25 2.87 -1.83
N LYS A 27 -7.91 3.95 -2.21
CA LYS A 27 -7.93 5.16 -1.39
C LYS A 27 -8.54 4.92 -0.02
N ALA A 28 -9.60 4.12 0.05
CA ALA A 28 -10.24 3.80 1.31
C ALA A 28 -9.27 3.03 2.22
N HIS A 29 -8.53 2.09 1.66
CA HIS A 29 -7.54 1.34 2.43
C HIS A 29 -6.38 2.23 2.89
N ILE A 30 -5.96 3.16 2.05
CA ILE A 30 -4.92 4.12 2.44
C ILE A 30 -5.41 5.00 3.59
N ASN A 31 -6.68 5.42 3.55
CA ASN A 31 -7.24 6.22 4.64
C ASN A 31 -7.28 5.44 5.95
N GLU A 32 -7.61 4.16 5.91
CA GLU A 32 -7.55 3.33 7.11
C GLU A 32 -6.12 3.19 7.59
N LEU A 33 -5.19 3.03 6.67
CA LEU A 33 -3.77 2.92 6.98
C LEU A 33 -3.27 4.14 7.73
N ARG A 34 -3.76 5.32 7.40
CA ARG A 34 -3.36 6.55 8.09
C ARG A 34 -3.71 6.55 9.57
N GLN A 35 -4.72 5.80 9.96
CA GLN A 35 -5.11 5.72 11.37
C GLN A 35 -4.20 4.76 12.14
N ASP A 36 -3.83 3.65 11.50
CA ASP A 36 -2.97 2.66 12.14
C ASP A 36 -2.30 1.81 11.05
N PRO A 37 -1.08 2.19 10.62
CA PRO A 37 -0.41 1.45 9.55
C PRO A 37 0.23 0.14 9.99
N TYR A 38 0.18 -0.20 11.26
CA TYR A 38 0.91 -1.36 11.77
C TYR A 38 0.04 -2.59 11.99
N THR A 39 -1.26 -2.42 12.19
CA THR A 39 -2.14 -3.52 12.56
C THR A 39 -2.84 -4.11 11.35
N PRO A 40 -2.61 -5.40 11.03
CA PRO A 40 -3.35 -6.05 9.94
C PRO A 40 -4.84 -6.13 10.25
N ARG A 41 -5.65 -6.08 9.19
CA ARG A 41 -7.11 -6.16 9.29
C ARG A 41 -7.61 -7.22 8.32
N PRO A 42 -8.84 -7.73 8.51
CA PRO A 42 -9.35 -8.79 7.63
C PRO A 42 -9.32 -8.45 6.14
N GLN A 43 -9.49 -7.19 5.77
CA GLN A 43 -9.48 -6.78 4.38
C GLN A 43 -8.23 -5.99 4.00
N CYS A 44 -7.23 -6.01 4.87
CA CYS A 44 -6.04 -5.21 4.68
C CYS A 44 -4.85 -5.94 5.32
N ASP A 45 -4.36 -6.96 4.64
CA ASP A 45 -3.19 -7.70 5.10
C ASP A 45 -1.95 -6.84 4.95
N ILE A 46 -1.23 -6.68 6.04
CA ILE A 46 0.00 -5.93 6.03
C ILE A 46 1.14 -6.89 6.33
N LEU A 47 2.02 -7.08 5.37
CA LEU A 47 3.17 -7.98 5.49
C LEU A 47 4.44 -7.15 5.58
N LYS A 48 5.25 -7.43 6.59
CA LYS A 48 6.53 -6.77 6.76
C LYS A 48 7.62 -7.60 6.10
N GLU A 49 8.33 -7.00 5.16
CA GLU A 49 9.42 -7.69 4.47
C GLU A 49 10.70 -7.58 5.30
N LYS A 50 11.33 -8.74 5.49
CA LYS A 50 12.57 -8.81 6.27
C LYS A 50 13.75 -8.27 5.48
N GLY A 51 14.74 -7.75 6.19
CA GLY A 51 15.98 -7.31 5.57
C GLY A 51 15.95 -5.95 4.92
N LYS A 52 14.85 -5.24 5.02
CA LYS A 52 14.74 -3.90 4.46
C LYS A 52 14.90 -2.84 5.54
N ARG A 53 15.52 -1.73 5.20
CA ARG A 53 15.68 -0.57 6.09
C ARG A 53 15.37 0.70 5.33
N PRO A 54 14.30 1.42 5.70
CA PRO A 54 13.33 1.03 6.72
C PRO A 54 12.58 -0.23 6.31
N PRO A 55 11.89 -0.87 7.25
CA PRO A 55 11.10 -2.06 6.90
C PRO A 55 10.07 -1.72 5.83
N LEU A 56 9.96 -2.61 4.85
CA LEU A 56 8.99 -2.44 3.77
C LEU A 56 7.76 -3.26 4.10
N TYR A 57 6.60 -2.64 3.95
CA TYR A 57 5.33 -3.29 4.19
C TYR A 57 4.58 -3.45 2.88
N ARG A 58 3.79 -4.49 2.78
CA ARG A 58 2.95 -4.74 1.62
C ARG A 58 1.52 -4.91 2.07
N MET A 59 0.63 -4.10 1.50
CA MET A 59 -0.79 -4.16 1.78
C MET A 59 -1.51 -4.77 0.59
N ARG A 60 -2.43 -5.68 0.87
CA ARG A 60 -3.22 -6.34 -0.16
C ARG A 60 -4.58 -5.66 -0.27
N VAL A 61 -4.93 -5.24 -1.47
CA VAL A 61 -6.21 -4.60 -1.75
C VAL A 61 -6.79 -5.30 -2.98
N GLY A 62 -7.55 -6.38 -2.76
CA GLY A 62 -8.05 -7.19 -3.86
C GLY A 62 -6.88 -7.76 -4.67
N LYS A 63 -6.90 -7.50 -5.97
CA LYS A 63 -5.80 -7.94 -6.85
C LYS A 63 -4.62 -6.97 -6.86
N HIS A 64 -4.74 -5.85 -6.16
CA HIS A 64 -3.69 -4.83 -6.14
C HIS A 64 -2.80 -5.01 -4.93
N ARG A 65 -1.55 -4.60 -5.08
CA ARG A 65 -0.56 -4.62 -4.00
C ARG A 65 0.00 -3.23 -3.85
N VAL A 66 0.10 -2.78 -2.59
CA VAL A 66 0.60 -1.45 -2.26
C VAL A 66 1.80 -1.64 -1.34
N GLU A 67 2.98 -1.22 -1.78
CA GLU A 67 4.18 -1.31 -0.95
C GLU A 67 4.46 0.06 -0.34
N PHE A 68 4.76 0.07 0.93
CA PHE A 68 5.01 1.33 1.63
C PHE A 68 6.02 1.12 2.75
N PHE A 69 6.61 2.22 3.18
CA PHE A 69 7.43 2.26 4.38
C PHE A 69 7.02 3.47 5.19
N ILE A 70 7.43 3.50 6.45
CA ILE A 70 7.00 4.54 7.38
C ILE A 70 8.24 5.21 7.97
N GLU A 71 8.28 6.54 7.87
CA GLU A 71 9.29 7.34 8.54
C GLU A 71 8.59 8.43 9.34
N GLU A 72 8.87 8.47 10.63
CA GLU A 72 8.24 9.43 11.55
C GLU A 72 6.72 9.34 11.47
N ASP A 73 6.07 10.38 11.00
CA ASP A 73 4.60 10.45 10.92
C ASP A 73 4.10 10.29 9.49
N THR A 74 4.94 9.84 8.57
CA THR A 74 4.60 9.79 7.16
C THR A 74 4.67 8.37 6.62
N ILE A 75 3.63 7.98 5.91
CA ILE A 75 3.57 6.73 5.17
C ILE A 75 3.99 7.04 3.74
N PHE A 76 5.09 6.43 3.30
CA PHE A 76 5.59 6.61 1.94
C PHE A 76 5.17 5.42 1.09
N ILE A 77 4.24 5.64 0.17
CA ILE A 77 3.81 4.60 -0.75
C ILE A 77 4.80 4.57 -1.90
N SER A 78 5.62 3.53 -1.92
CA SER A 78 6.74 3.44 -2.85
C SER A 78 6.33 2.83 -4.18
N ARG A 79 5.40 1.87 -4.16
CA ARG A 79 5.06 1.15 -5.38
C ARG A 79 3.67 0.54 -5.27
N MET A 80 2.95 0.53 -6.40
CA MET A 80 1.70 -0.22 -6.52
C MET A 80 1.81 -1.12 -7.74
N PHE A 81 1.25 -2.32 -7.63
CA PHE A 81 1.26 -3.25 -8.75
C PHE A 81 0.09 -4.22 -8.61
N GLN A 82 -0.18 -4.93 -9.68
CA GLN A 82 -1.27 -5.89 -9.70
C GLN A 82 -0.70 -7.29 -9.49
N ARG A 83 -1.38 -8.05 -8.66
CA ARG A 83 -1.05 -9.46 -8.54
C ARG A 83 -1.27 -10.14 -9.90
N SER A 84 -0.32 -10.95 -10.33
CA SER A 84 -0.46 -11.66 -11.59
C SER A 84 0.18 -13.04 -11.47
N GLY A 85 -0.64 -14.03 -11.16
CA GLY A 85 -0.21 -15.40 -11.14
C GLY A 85 1.09 -15.63 -10.39
N ASP A 86 2.06 -16.21 -11.07
CA ASP A 86 3.31 -16.61 -10.45
C ASP A 86 4.18 -15.46 -9.98
N SER A 87 4.02 -14.28 -10.58
CA SER A 87 4.87 -13.15 -10.22
C SER A 87 4.61 -12.67 -8.79
N ASP A 88 3.50 -13.05 -8.21
CA ASP A 88 3.17 -12.69 -6.84
C ASP A 88 4.11 -13.36 -5.82
N TYR A 89 4.88 -14.32 -6.26
CA TYR A 89 5.80 -15.05 -5.39
C TYR A 89 7.24 -14.58 -5.46
N SER A 90 7.52 -13.69 -6.32
CA SER A 90 8.89 -13.22 -6.49
C SER A 90 9.20 -12.00 -5.65
#